data_4115234cb91fa21467efe510dfab745b
#
_entry.id   4115234cb91fa21467efe510dfab745b
#
_cell.length_a   1.000
_cell.length_b   1.000
_cell.length_c   1.000
_cell.angle_alpha   90.00
_cell.angle_beta   90.00
_cell.angle_gamma   90.00
#
_symmetry.space_group_name_H-M   'P 1'
#
loop_
_entity.id
_entity.type
_entity.pdbx_description
1 polymer ?
#
loop_
_entity_poly.entity_id
_entity_poly.type
_entity_poly.pdbx_seq_one_letter_code
_entity_poly.pdbx_strand_id
1 'polypeptide(L)' 'MALIEPGRVCIKRKGREAGKKVVVTSVKGNYAFIEGTGVKKRRCNITHLYPTAEKKKV' A
#
# COMPACT_ATOMS: atom_id res chain seq x y z
N MET A 1 10.00 -11.72 6.56
CA MET A 1 9.06 -10.65 6.95
C MET A 1 8.83 -9.72 5.76
N ALA A 2 7.56 -9.41 5.47
CA ALA A 2 7.25 -8.51 4.36
C ALA A 2 7.50 -7.06 4.75
N LEU A 3 8.06 -6.29 3.83
CA LEU A 3 8.35 -4.87 4.07
C LEU A 3 7.52 -4.03 3.12
N ILE A 4 7.19 -2.82 3.56
CA ILE A 4 6.51 -1.85 2.71
C ILE A 4 7.56 -1.22 1.82
N GLU A 5 7.47 -1.51 0.52
CA GLU A 5 8.43 -1.05 -0.47
C GLU A 5 7.73 -0.88 -1.81
N PRO A 6 8.30 -0.16 -2.76
CA PRO A 6 7.69 -0.01 -4.09
C PRO A 6 7.43 -1.38 -4.72
N GLY A 7 6.23 -1.57 -5.23
CA GLY A 7 5.80 -2.83 -5.83
C GLY A 7 5.20 -3.82 -4.86
N ARG A 8 5.23 -3.53 -3.56
CA ARG A 8 4.65 -4.43 -2.57
C ARG A 8 3.13 -4.30 -2.56
N VAL A 9 2.45 -5.43 -2.59
CA VAL A 9 1.00 -5.44 -2.41
C VAL A 9 0.70 -5.40 -0.92
N CYS A 10 -0.11 -4.45 -0.52
CA CYS A 10 -0.49 -4.28 0.89
C CYS A 10 -2.00 -4.28 1.02
N ILE A 11 -2.48 -4.52 2.22
CA ILE A 11 -3.90 -4.42 2.53
C ILE A 11 -4.08 -3.19 3.42
N LYS A 12 -4.98 -2.32 3.03
CA LYS A 12 -5.25 -1.12 3.82
C LYS A 12 -6.00 -1.52 5.08
N ARG A 13 -5.54 -1.02 6.22
CA ARG A 13 -6.08 -1.39 7.52
C ARG A 13 -7.12 -0.42 8.05
N LYS A 14 -7.10 0.83 7.60
CA LYS A 14 -7.98 1.88 8.11
C LYS A 14 -8.56 2.70 6.98
N GLY A 15 -9.67 3.37 7.25
CA GLY A 15 -10.31 4.24 6.30
C GLY A 15 -11.34 3.52 5.45
N ARG A 16 -11.85 4.21 4.43
CA ARG A 16 -12.90 3.67 3.58
C ARG A 16 -12.46 2.47 2.77
N GLU A 17 -11.17 2.39 2.46
CA GLU A 17 -10.62 1.29 1.68
C GLU A 17 -10.07 0.17 2.57
N ALA A 18 -10.42 0.15 3.85
CA ALA A 18 -9.96 -0.91 4.74
C ALA A 18 -10.33 -2.29 4.19
N GLY A 19 -9.35 -3.18 4.18
CA GLY A 19 -9.53 -4.51 3.62
C GLY A 19 -9.24 -4.64 2.13
N LYS A 20 -9.06 -3.52 1.43
CA LYS A 20 -8.75 -3.55 -0.01
C LYS A 20 -7.26 -3.72 -0.24
N LYS A 21 -6.93 -4.46 -1.29
CA LYS A 21 -5.54 -4.61 -1.71
C LYS A 21 -5.09 -3.38 -2.47
N VAL A 22 -3.93 -2.88 -2.14
CA VAL A 22 -3.32 -1.75 -2.84
C VAL A 22 -1.87 -2.10 -3.14
N VAL A 23 -1.30 -1.42 -4.14
CA VAL A 23 0.10 -1.60 -4.52
C VAL A 23 0.84 -0.33 -4.15
N VAL A 24 1.95 -0.48 -3.45
CA VAL A 24 2.81 0.66 -3.12
C VAL A 24 3.58 1.07 -4.36
N THR A 25 3.46 2.33 -4.75
CA THR A 25 4.20 2.85 -5.91
C THR A 25 5.50 3.51 -5.49
N SER A 26 5.51 4.15 -4.32
CA SER A 26 6.75 4.70 -3.77
C SER A 26 6.60 4.86 -2.26
N VAL A 27 7.72 4.95 -1.57
CA VAL A 27 7.76 5.15 -0.12
C VAL A 27 8.60 6.39 0.16
N LYS A 28 8.13 7.23 1.07
CA LYS A 28 8.82 8.46 1.41
C LYS A 28 8.61 8.75 2.89
N GLY A 29 9.66 8.60 3.69
CA GLY A 29 9.56 8.83 5.14
C GLY A 29 8.53 7.90 5.77
N ASN A 30 7.53 8.49 6.42
CA ASN A 30 6.46 7.73 7.08
C ASN A 30 5.25 7.50 6.17
N TYR A 31 5.37 7.83 4.88
CA TYR A 31 4.26 7.74 3.93
C TYR A 31 4.60 6.80 2.80
N ALA A 32 3.58 6.21 2.23
CA ALA A 32 3.70 5.46 1.00
C ALA A 32 2.63 5.97 0.03
N PHE A 33 2.98 6.06 -1.25
CA PHE A 33 2.00 6.32 -2.29
C PHE A 33 1.47 4.98 -2.76
N ILE A 34 0.14 4.87 -2.75
CA ILE A 34 -0.54 3.61 -3.05
C ILE A 34 -1.55 3.82 -4.15
N GLU A 35 -1.85 2.76 -4.88
CA GLU A 35 -2.96 2.73 -5.81
C GLU A 35 -3.47 1.30 -5.91
N GLY A 36 -4.68 1.14 -6.39
CA GLY A 36 -5.26 -0.19 -6.54
C GLY A 36 -6.54 -0.12 -7.35
N THR A 37 -7.13 -1.29 -7.60
CA THR A 37 -8.40 -1.39 -8.33
C THR A 37 -9.48 -0.67 -7.54
N GLY A 38 -10.04 0.39 -8.14
CA GLY A 38 -11.03 1.20 -7.48
C GLY A 38 -10.49 2.15 -6.43
N VAL A 39 -9.15 2.20 -6.27
CA VAL A 39 -8.50 3.11 -5.34
C VAL A 39 -7.57 4.02 -6.14
N LYS A 40 -7.83 5.31 -6.07
CA LYS A 40 -6.99 6.30 -6.75
C LYS A 40 -5.65 6.41 -6.04
N LYS A 41 -4.61 6.74 -6.81
CA LYS A 41 -3.29 6.97 -6.25
C LYS A 41 -3.37 8.04 -5.16
N ARG A 42 -2.88 7.71 -3.98
CA ARG A 42 -2.91 8.63 -2.84
C ARG A 42 -1.80 8.30 -1.87
N ARG A 43 -1.50 9.27 -1.03
CA ARG A 43 -0.56 9.11 0.06
C ARG A 43 -1.27 8.43 1.23
N CYS A 44 -0.57 7.50 1.86
CA CYS A 44 -1.10 6.81 3.02
C CYS A 44 0.02 6.58 4.03
N ASN A 45 -0.30 6.69 5.31
CA ASN A 45 0.67 6.40 6.35
C ASN A 45 1.00 4.90 6.31
N ILE A 46 2.29 4.58 6.39
CA ILE A 46 2.72 3.17 6.30
C ILE A 46 2.16 2.31 7.43
N THR A 47 1.84 2.92 8.58
CA THR A 47 1.23 2.16 9.69
C THR A 47 -0.19 1.71 9.39
N HIS A 48 -0.83 2.28 8.39
CA HIS A 48 -2.18 1.88 7.98
C HIS A 48 -2.17 0.80 6.91
N LEU A 49 -1.00 0.29 6.57
CA LEU A 49 -0.85 -0.73 5.55
C LEU A 49 -0.35 -2.02 6.17
N TYR A 50 -0.88 -3.13 5.69
CA TYR A 50 -0.39 -4.46 6.06
C TYR A 50 0.33 -5.05 4.86
N PRO A 51 1.65 -5.16 4.89
CA PRO A 51 2.38 -5.70 3.75
C PRO A 51 2.13 -7.20 3.61
N THR A 52 1.91 -7.63 2.37
CA THR A 52 1.74 -9.04 2.06
C THR A 52 3.00 -9.58 1.40
N ALA A 53 3.04 -10.88 1.18
CA ALA A 53 4.17 -11.49 0.49
C ALA A 53 4.14 -11.25 -1.02
N GLU A 54 3.04 -10.73 -1.55
CA GLU A 54 2.90 -10.49 -2.97
C GLU A 54 3.62 -9.21 -3.41
N LYS A 55 4.15 -9.24 -4.61
CA LYS A 55 4.72 -8.08 -5.27
C LYS A 55 4.15 -7.96 -6.66
N LYS A 56 3.97 -6.72 -7.10
CA LYS A 56 3.57 -6.42 -8.47
C LYS A 56 4.55 -5.43 -9.06
N LYS A 57 4.73 -5.53 -10.36
CA LYS A 57 5.50 -4.50 -11.07
C LYS A 57 4.70 -3.20 -11.10
N VAL A 58 5.38 -2.13 -10.83
CA VAL A 58 4.82 -0.78 -10.91
C VAL A 58 5.59 0.03 -11.92
#